data_9e5a980ffbcd08f06b90406fb7641cd3
#
_entry.id   9e5a980ffbcd08f06b90406fb7641cd3
#
_cell.length_a   1.000
_cell.length_b   1.000
_cell.length_c   1.000
_cell.angle_alpha   90.00
_cell.angle_beta   90.00
_cell.angle_gamma   90.00
#
_symmetry.space_group_name_H-M   'P 1'
#
loop_
_entity.id
_entity.type
_entity.pdbx_description
1 polymer ?
#
loop_
_entity_poly.entity_id
_entity_poly.type
_entity_poly.pdbx_seq_one_letter_code
_entity_poly.pdbx_strand_id
1 'polypeptide(L)'
;MTGGRADRANRLRNFLSGPCASSSQDYVRLTNLLFEQSASYASATDGNCSVYALAGVPILFSALRALLIECNYGMYGAGRNEERLEVLSKSANEILFLAKNYKIPITLQQRLEILYEVRNEIIHPTHTPAGTSHGTPEYLVSLRVKGLLQSTNDEQSDYTWISQLQSHTLFGYAFAALEDVASIVLSEHHASDESRCLHLASYSRYKLVRR
;
A
#
# COMPACT_ATOMS: atom_id res chain seq x y z
N MET A 1 -9.35 -39.15 -2.17
CA MET A 1 -9.04 -37.90 -2.97
C MET A 1 -8.25 -36.89 -2.13
N THR A 2 -7.00 -37.20 -1.79
CA THR A 2 -6.14 -36.41 -0.86
C THR A 2 -4.91 -35.78 -1.54
N GLY A 3 -4.79 -35.92 -2.86
CA GLY A 3 -3.59 -35.46 -3.60
C GLY A 3 -3.47 -33.93 -3.85
N GLY A 4 -4.58 -33.17 -3.77
CA GLY A 4 -4.57 -31.78 -4.20
C GLY A 4 -3.92 -30.80 -3.22
N ARG A 5 -3.87 -31.13 -1.93
CA ARG A 5 -3.34 -30.24 -0.89
C ARG A 5 -1.81 -30.28 -0.82
N ALA A 6 -1.24 -31.49 -0.94
CA ALA A 6 0.22 -31.70 -0.94
C ALA A 6 0.88 -31.13 -2.22
N ASP A 7 0.21 -31.24 -3.35
CA ASP A 7 0.72 -30.75 -4.63
C ASP A 7 0.73 -29.21 -4.73
N ARG A 8 -0.28 -28.56 -4.12
CA ARG A 8 -0.34 -27.09 -3.99
C ARG A 8 0.76 -26.54 -3.04
N ALA A 9 1.01 -27.24 -1.95
CA ALA A 9 2.07 -26.87 -1.00
C ALA A 9 3.47 -27.05 -1.61
N ASN A 10 3.68 -28.09 -2.44
CA ASN A 10 4.95 -28.31 -3.14
C ASN A 10 5.18 -27.30 -4.28
N ARG A 11 4.17 -26.90 -5.04
CA ARG A 11 4.31 -25.86 -6.06
C ARG A 11 4.63 -24.49 -5.42
N LEU A 12 4.02 -24.16 -4.30
CA LEU A 12 4.36 -22.94 -3.57
C LEU A 12 5.80 -23.02 -2.99
N ARG A 13 6.21 -24.19 -2.49
CA ARG A 13 7.56 -24.39 -1.96
C ARG A 13 8.61 -24.23 -3.05
N ASN A 14 8.37 -24.73 -4.27
CA ASN A 14 9.29 -24.57 -5.42
C ASN A 14 9.31 -23.14 -5.96
N PHE A 15 8.21 -22.41 -5.89
CA PHE A 15 8.15 -20.99 -6.23
C PHE A 15 8.91 -20.12 -5.24
N LEU A 16 8.95 -20.52 -3.97
CA LEU A 16 9.61 -19.78 -2.88
C LEU A 16 11.09 -20.19 -2.66
N SER A 17 11.56 -21.30 -3.25
CA SER A 17 12.94 -21.80 -3.08
C SER A 17 13.93 -21.37 -4.17
N GLY A 18 13.48 -20.59 -5.16
CA GLY A 18 14.39 -19.88 -6.07
C GLY A 18 15.15 -18.77 -5.34
N PRO A 19 16.23 -18.19 -5.91
CA PRO A 19 16.89 -17.02 -5.35
C PRO A 19 15.88 -15.88 -5.32
N CYS A 20 15.17 -15.78 -4.19
CA CYS A 20 13.95 -15.00 -4.04
C CYS A 20 14.28 -13.52 -4.02
N ALA A 21 14.07 -12.86 -5.14
CA ALA A 21 13.54 -11.52 -5.09
C ALA A 21 12.19 -11.63 -4.35
N SER A 22 12.06 -11.01 -3.19
CA SER A 22 10.81 -10.94 -2.45
C SER A 22 9.79 -10.20 -3.31
N SER A 23 8.60 -10.77 -3.51
CA SER A 23 7.54 -10.13 -4.30
C SER A 23 7.18 -8.76 -3.75
N SER A 24 7.24 -8.58 -2.42
CA SER A 24 7.01 -7.28 -1.79
C SER A 24 8.06 -6.27 -2.22
N GLN A 25 9.33 -6.65 -2.33
CA GLN A 25 10.41 -5.77 -2.80
C GLN A 25 10.23 -5.37 -4.26
N ASP A 26 9.75 -6.26 -5.12
CA ASP A 26 9.48 -5.94 -6.52
C ASP A 26 8.33 -4.93 -6.66
N TYR A 27 7.26 -5.09 -5.88
CA TYR A 27 6.20 -4.08 -5.80
C TYR A 27 6.71 -2.75 -5.28
N VAL A 28 7.56 -2.75 -4.26
CA VAL A 28 8.17 -1.53 -3.73
C VAL A 28 9.08 -0.86 -4.76
N ARG A 29 9.90 -1.62 -5.49
CA ARG A 29 10.74 -1.06 -6.58
C ARG A 29 9.89 -0.40 -7.66
N LEU A 30 8.81 -1.06 -8.09
CA LEU A 30 7.89 -0.49 -9.06
C LEU A 30 7.23 0.79 -8.53
N THR A 31 6.77 0.77 -7.29
CA THR A 31 6.18 1.95 -6.64
C THR A 31 7.18 3.09 -6.56
N ASN A 32 8.42 2.76 -6.32
CA ASN A 32 9.53 3.69 -6.28
C ASN A 32 9.71 4.42 -7.62
N LEU A 33 9.76 3.69 -8.71
CA LEU A 33 9.86 4.27 -10.06
C LEU A 33 8.67 5.18 -10.36
N LEU A 34 7.46 4.74 -10.01
CA LEU A 34 6.26 5.54 -10.17
C LEU A 34 6.29 6.81 -9.32
N PHE A 35 6.85 6.76 -8.12
CA PHE A 35 6.96 7.92 -7.24
C PHE A 35 7.96 8.95 -7.77
N GLU A 36 9.11 8.52 -8.29
CA GLU A 36 10.09 9.39 -8.96
C GLU A 36 9.47 10.07 -10.19
N GLN A 37 8.75 9.33 -11.01
CA GLN A 37 8.03 9.89 -12.16
C GLN A 37 6.94 10.87 -11.71
N SER A 38 6.23 10.55 -10.62
CA SER A 38 5.24 11.41 -10.01
C SER A 38 5.85 12.75 -9.55
N ALA A 39 6.99 12.72 -8.89
CA ALA A 39 7.69 13.91 -8.44
C ALA A 39 8.15 14.79 -9.61
N SER A 40 8.71 14.15 -10.64
CA SER A 40 9.16 14.85 -11.86
C SER A 40 7.99 15.51 -12.59
N TYR A 41 6.87 14.81 -12.70
CA TYR A 41 5.66 15.32 -13.35
C TYR A 41 5.05 16.49 -12.57
N ALA A 42 4.90 16.36 -11.26
CA ALA A 42 4.37 17.41 -10.39
C ALA A 42 5.24 18.68 -10.45
N SER A 43 6.57 18.52 -10.46
CA SER A 43 7.50 19.65 -10.59
C SER A 43 7.41 20.34 -11.94
N ALA A 44 7.19 19.59 -13.04
CA ALA A 44 7.08 20.14 -14.38
C ALA A 44 5.76 20.90 -14.62
N THR A 45 4.71 20.60 -13.85
CA THR A 45 3.37 21.18 -13.99
C THR A 45 3.08 22.29 -12.98
N ASP A 46 4.07 22.74 -12.21
CA ASP A 46 3.92 23.70 -11.08
C ASP A 46 2.80 23.34 -10.12
N GLY A 47 2.54 22.06 -9.98
CA GLY A 47 1.42 21.57 -9.20
C GLY A 47 1.67 20.25 -8.49
N ASN A 48 0.65 19.82 -7.80
CA ASN A 48 0.62 18.53 -7.11
C ASN A 48 0.02 17.44 -8.01
N CYS A 49 -0.33 17.72 -9.27
CA CYS A 49 -0.97 16.79 -10.18
C CYS A 49 -0.04 15.64 -10.56
N SER A 50 -0.50 14.42 -10.40
CA SER A 50 0.23 13.24 -10.83
C SER A 50 -0.69 12.05 -11.10
N VAL A 51 -0.81 11.67 -12.36
CA VAL A 51 -1.52 10.45 -12.78
C VAL A 51 -0.87 9.17 -12.23
N TYR A 52 0.42 9.23 -11.89
CA TYR A 52 1.15 8.09 -11.34
C TYR A 52 0.64 7.66 -9.95
N ALA A 53 -0.04 8.56 -9.22
CA ALA A 53 -0.67 8.23 -7.94
C ALA A 53 -1.78 7.18 -8.12
N LEU A 54 -2.51 7.22 -9.23
CA LEU A 54 -3.59 6.26 -9.52
C LEU A 54 -3.08 4.82 -9.70
N ALA A 55 -1.86 4.65 -10.20
CA ALA A 55 -1.22 3.34 -10.28
C ALA A 55 -0.48 3.00 -8.98
N GLY A 56 0.21 3.97 -8.40
CA GLY A 56 1.08 3.79 -7.25
C GLY A 56 0.34 3.36 -5.98
N VAL A 57 -0.80 3.99 -5.66
CA VAL A 57 -1.56 3.66 -4.44
C VAL A 57 -2.06 2.21 -4.44
N PRO A 58 -2.70 1.66 -5.49
CA PRO A 58 -3.05 0.23 -5.52
C PRO A 58 -1.84 -0.71 -5.42
N ILE A 59 -0.72 -0.37 -6.06
CA ILE A 59 0.49 -1.18 -6.02
C ILE A 59 1.09 -1.22 -4.61
N LEU A 60 1.01 -0.12 -3.84
CA LEU A 60 1.40 -0.11 -2.42
C LEU A 60 0.61 -1.11 -1.58
N PHE A 61 -0.70 -1.25 -1.82
CA PHE A 61 -1.50 -2.28 -1.14
C PHE A 61 -1.10 -3.70 -1.57
N SER A 62 -0.71 -3.88 -2.83
CA SER A 62 -0.17 -5.16 -3.30
C SER A 62 1.18 -5.49 -2.63
N ALA A 63 2.04 -4.48 -2.45
CA ALA A 63 3.29 -4.61 -1.70
C ALA A 63 3.03 -4.98 -0.23
N LEU A 64 2.07 -4.31 0.42
CA LEU A 64 1.66 -4.61 1.78
C LEU A 64 1.19 -6.06 1.93
N ARG A 65 0.29 -6.50 1.04
CA ARG A 65 -0.22 -7.88 1.06
C ARG A 65 0.90 -8.90 0.86
N ALA A 66 1.80 -8.66 -0.09
CA ALA A 66 2.96 -9.52 -0.34
C ALA A 66 3.88 -9.59 0.90
N LEU A 67 4.17 -8.46 1.54
CA LEU A 67 4.97 -8.39 2.77
C LEU A 67 4.34 -9.23 3.89
N LEU A 68 3.03 -9.10 4.12
CA LEU A 68 2.33 -9.87 5.15
C LEU A 68 2.38 -11.38 4.88
N ILE A 69 2.21 -11.79 3.62
CA ILE A 69 2.33 -13.19 3.22
C ILE A 69 3.76 -13.68 3.48
N GLU A 70 4.76 -12.99 3.01
CA GLU A 70 6.17 -13.35 3.13
C GLU A 70 6.60 -13.49 4.59
N CYS A 71 6.25 -12.50 5.43
CA CYS A 71 6.57 -12.54 6.86
C CYS A 71 5.92 -13.74 7.56
N ASN A 72 4.65 -14.02 7.27
CA ASN A 72 3.93 -15.12 7.93
C ASN A 72 4.25 -16.50 7.32
N TYR A 73 4.89 -16.56 6.15
CA TYR A 73 5.48 -17.78 5.60
C TYR A 73 6.84 -18.13 6.20
N GLY A 74 7.40 -17.24 6.99
CA GLY A 74 8.70 -17.44 7.62
C GLY A 74 9.89 -17.14 6.71
N MET A 75 9.69 -16.39 5.63
CA MET A 75 10.79 -15.96 4.75
C MET A 75 11.84 -15.11 5.48
N TYR A 76 11.44 -14.48 6.58
CA TYR A 76 12.29 -13.61 7.39
C TYR A 76 12.66 -14.20 8.76
N GLY A 77 12.66 -15.54 8.89
CA GLY A 77 13.22 -16.23 10.03
C GLY A 77 12.28 -16.55 11.20
N ALA A 78 11.03 -16.06 11.16
CA ALA A 78 10.08 -16.27 12.26
C ALA A 78 9.34 -17.63 12.23
N GLY A 79 9.62 -18.48 11.25
CA GLY A 79 8.89 -19.72 11.03
C GLY A 79 7.52 -19.50 10.39
N ARG A 80 6.95 -20.60 9.91
CA ARG A 80 5.65 -20.56 9.21
C ARG A 80 4.50 -20.44 10.21
N ASN A 81 3.63 -19.45 9.99
CA ASN A 81 2.40 -19.27 10.77
C ASN A 81 1.18 -19.60 9.91
N GLU A 82 0.79 -20.88 9.89
CA GLU A 82 -0.30 -21.37 9.04
C GLU A 82 -1.65 -20.78 9.40
N GLU A 83 -1.93 -20.57 10.68
CA GLU A 83 -3.19 -19.99 11.14
C GLU A 83 -3.34 -18.53 10.63
N ARG A 84 -2.30 -17.73 10.78
CA ARG A 84 -2.30 -16.36 10.26
C ARG A 84 -2.44 -16.31 8.73
N LEU A 85 -1.78 -17.23 8.01
CA LEU A 85 -1.88 -17.32 6.56
C LEU A 85 -3.29 -17.71 6.10
N GLU A 86 -3.95 -18.59 6.83
CA GLU A 86 -5.35 -18.97 6.53
C GLU A 86 -6.28 -17.76 6.71
N VAL A 87 -6.11 -17.00 7.78
CA VAL A 87 -6.86 -15.76 8.03
C VAL A 87 -6.58 -14.73 6.92
N LEU A 88 -5.31 -14.52 6.56
CA LEU A 88 -4.94 -13.57 5.52
C LEU A 88 -5.49 -13.98 4.14
N SER A 89 -5.52 -15.28 3.83
CA SER A 89 -6.07 -15.79 2.58
C SER A 89 -7.59 -15.62 2.46
N LYS A 90 -8.29 -15.67 3.60
CA LYS A 90 -9.75 -15.49 3.70
C LYS A 90 -10.14 -14.01 3.89
N SER A 91 -9.24 -13.18 4.37
CA SER A 91 -9.48 -11.76 4.58
C SER A 91 -9.30 -11.00 3.29
N ALA A 92 -10.33 -10.28 2.89
CA ALA A 92 -10.23 -9.32 1.79
C ALA A 92 -9.58 -7.99 2.23
N ASN A 93 -9.31 -7.84 3.53
CA ASN A 93 -8.87 -6.58 4.11
C ASN A 93 -7.60 -6.77 4.95
N GLU A 94 -6.48 -6.30 4.41
CA GLU A 94 -5.15 -6.34 5.05
C GLU A 94 -5.13 -5.53 6.35
N ILE A 95 -5.96 -4.49 6.47
CA ILE A 95 -6.02 -3.62 7.64
C ILE A 95 -6.58 -4.37 8.85
N LEU A 96 -7.64 -5.14 8.65
CA LEU A 96 -8.21 -5.98 9.71
C LEU A 96 -7.21 -7.06 10.16
N PHE A 97 -6.47 -7.62 9.20
CA PHE A 97 -5.41 -8.56 9.52
C PHE A 97 -4.29 -7.92 10.34
N LEU A 98 -3.84 -6.72 9.97
CA LEU A 98 -2.85 -5.94 10.71
C LEU A 98 -3.33 -5.60 12.12
N ALA A 99 -4.53 -5.06 12.26
CA ALA A 99 -5.09 -4.68 13.57
C ALA A 99 -5.22 -5.88 14.52
N LYS A 100 -5.52 -7.06 13.98
CA LYS A 100 -5.67 -8.29 14.79
C LYS A 100 -4.34 -8.92 15.18
N ASN A 101 -3.35 -8.88 14.30
CA ASN A 101 -2.14 -9.67 14.45
C ASN A 101 -0.88 -8.86 14.78
N TYR A 102 -0.91 -7.54 14.64
CA TYR A 102 0.21 -6.62 14.89
C TYR A 102 -0.26 -5.45 15.76
N LYS A 103 0.64 -4.94 16.57
CA LYS A 103 0.36 -3.77 17.45
C LYS A 103 0.50 -2.46 16.67
N ILE A 104 -0.35 -2.25 15.67
CA ILE A 104 -0.33 -0.98 14.92
C ILE A 104 -1.02 0.13 15.72
N PRO A 105 -0.46 1.37 15.75
CA PRO A 105 -1.11 2.51 16.36
C PRO A 105 -2.46 2.82 15.70
N ILE A 106 -3.43 3.27 16.48
CA ILE A 106 -4.76 3.63 15.97
C ILE A 106 -4.71 4.71 14.87
N THR A 107 -3.76 5.64 14.98
CA THR A 107 -3.55 6.68 13.96
C THR A 107 -3.07 6.12 12.63
N LEU A 108 -2.24 5.07 12.66
CA LEU A 108 -1.81 4.38 11.45
C LEU A 108 -2.95 3.54 10.87
N GLN A 109 -3.75 2.88 11.72
CA GLN A 109 -4.94 2.15 11.29
C GLN A 109 -5.91 3.07 10.56
N GLN A 110 -6.28 4.21 11.14
CA GLN A 110 -7.16 5.20 10.53
C GLN A 110 -6.62 5.72 9.19
N ARG A 111 -5.30 5.94 9.12
CA ARG A 111 -4.63 6.33 7.89
C ARG A 111 -4.76 5.28 6.79
N LEU A 112 -4.59 4.00 7.14
CA LEU A 112 -4.73 2.89 6.21
C LEU A 112 -6.18 2.71 5.75
N GLU A 113 -7.16 2.91 6.63
CA GLU A 113 -8.59 2.86 6.29
C GLU A 113 -8.95 3.91 5.24
N ILE A 114 -8.52 5.16 5.41
CA ILE A 114 -8.69 6.22 4.41
C ILE A 114 -8.03 5.83 3.07
N LEU A 115 -6.80 5.33 3.11
CA LEU A 115 -6.07 4.91 1.91
C LEU A 115 -6.70 3.69 1.23
N TYR A 116 -7.36 2.82 1.98
CA TYR A 116 -8.08 1.67 1.44
C TYR A 116 -9.32 2.11 0.65
N GLU A 117 -10.04 3.12 1.15
CA GLU A 117 -11.14 3.73 0.39
C GLU A 117 -10.63 4.39 -0.90
N VAL A 118 -9.49 5.11 -0.84
CA VAL A 118 -8.83 5.67 -2.03
C VAL A 118 -8.49 4.57 -3.05
N ARG A 119 -7.90 3.48 -2.59
CA ARG A 119 -7.57 2.33 -3.44
C ARG A 119 -8.82 1.74 -4.10
N ASN A 120 -9.90 1.59 -3.33
CA ASN A 120 -11.15 1.04 -3.84
C ASN A 120 -11.77 1.97 -4.89
N GLU A 121 -11.76 3.27 -4.67
CA GLU A 121 -12.25 4.26 -5.64
C GLU A 121 -11.44 4.24 -6.94
N ILE A 122 -10.11 4.06 -6.85
CA ILE A 122 -9.24 3.95 -8.03
C ILE A 122 -9.53 2.66 -8.83
N ILE A 123 -9.72 1.53 -8.14
CA ILE A 123 -9.90 0.22 -8.81
C ILE A 123 -11.35 0.02 -9.27
N HIS A 124 -12.30 0.51 -8.49
CA HIS A 124 -13.74 0.37 -8.71
C HIS A 124 -14.41 1.74 -8.66
N PRO A 125 -14.14 2.63 -9.63
CA PRO A 125 -14.66 3.98 -9.58
C PRO A 125 -16.17 3.97 -9.51
N THR A 126 -16.71 4.60 -8.47
CA THR A 126 -18.13 4.90 -8.38
C THR A 126 -18.40 6.06 -9.32
N HIS A 127 -19.19 5.84 -10.38
CA HIS A 127 -19.54 6.86 -11.37
C HIS A 127 -20.48 7.93 -10.81
N THR A 128 -20.25 8.35 -9.58
CA THR A 128 -21.03 9.41 -8.96
C THR A 128 -20.36 10.74 -9.28
N PRO A 129 -20.95 11.59 -10.13
CA PRO A 129 -20.38 12.91 -10.42
C PRO A 129 -20.20 13.71 -9.12
N ALA A 130 -19.10 14.44 -9.02
CA ALA A 130 -18.92 15.41 -7.95
C ALA A 130 -20.13 16.38 -7.99
N GLY A 131 -20.90 16.45 -6.89
CA GLY A 131 -22.08 17.33 -6.80
C GLY A 131 -23.43 16.65 -6.90
N THR A 132 -23.51 15.32 -6.94
CA THR A 132 -24.81 14.64 -6.79
C THR A 132 -25.28 14.60 -5.34
N SER A 133 -26.57 14.34 -5.12
CA SER A 133 -27.30 14.42 -3.85
C SER A 133 -26.77 13.52 -2.70
N HIS A 134 -25.71 12.75 -2.91
CA HIS A 134 -25.18 11.80 -1.94
C HIS A 134 -24.04 12.38 -1.06
N GLY A 135 -23.68 13.65 -1.25
CA GLY A 135 -22.61 14.31 -0.49
C GLY A 135 -21.20 13.84 -0.85
N THR A 136 -20.20 14.58 -0.41
CA THR A 136 -18.79 14.21 -0.56
C THR A 136 -18.45 13.08 0.41
N PRO A 137 -17.84 11.96 -0.04
CA PRO A 137 -17.38 10.90 0.84
C PRO A 137 -16.46 11.40 1.96
N GLU A 138 -16.63 10.88 3.17
CA GLU A 138 -15.90 11.35 4.36
C GLU A 138 -14.36 11.24 4.20
N TYR A 139 -13.89 10.19 3.54
CA TYR A 139 -12.47 10.03 3.27
C TYR A 139 -11.89 11.15 2.39
N LEU A 140 -12.67 11.65 1.40
CA LEU A 140 -12.25 12.79 0.58
C LEU A 140 -12.21 14.10 1.37
N VAL A 141 -13.19 14.30 2.26
CA VAL A 141 -13.15 15.46 3.18
C VAL A 141 -11.89 15.42 4.04
N SER A 142 -11.58 14.26 4.61
CA SER A 142 -10.38 14.06 5.43
C SER A 142 -9.09 14.33 4.64
N LEU A 143 -9.00 13.87 3.40
CA LEU A 143 -7.84 14.11 2.54
C LEU A 143 -7.71 15.58 2.13
N ARG A 144 -8.83 16.25 1.87
CA ARG A 144 -8.86 17.68 1.51
C ARG A 144 -8.36 18.55 2.67
N VAL A 145 -8.84 18.30 3.89
CA VAL A 145 -8.39 19.01 5.10
C VAL A 145 -6.88 18.84 5.32
N LYS A 146 -6.32 17.69 4.93
CA LYS A 146 -4.88 17.41 5.02
C LYS A 146 -4.07 17.99 3.85
N GLY A 147 -4.70 18.64 2.87
CA GLY A 147 -4.02 19.14 1.67
C GLY A 147 -3.43 18.04 0.78
N LEU A 148 -4.02 16.85 0.79
CA LEU A 148 -3.52 15.68 0.06
C LEU A 148 -4.15 15.50 -1.32
N LEU A 149 -5.23 16.23 -1.60
CA LEU A 149 -5.89 16.19 -2.90
C LEU A 149 -5.31 17.22 -3.87
N GLN A 150 -5.48 16.96 -5.15
CA GLN A 150 -5.26 17.95 -6.17
C GLN A 150 -6.23 19.12 -5.97
N SER A 151 -5.71 20.37 -5.98
CA SER A 151 -6.55 21.55 -6.06
C SER A 151 -7.14 21.63 -7.46
N THR A 152 -8.44 21.60 -7.56
CA THR A 152 -9.15 21.95 -8.79
C THR A 152 -9.53 23.43 -8.66
N ASN A 153 -9.03 24.29 -9.54
CA ASN A 153 -9.34 25.70 -9.52
C ASN A 153 -10.79 26.03 -9.91
N ASP A 154 -11.54 25.02 -10.33
CA ASP A 154 -12.94 25.14 -10.71
C ASP A 154 -13.84 24.33 -9.79
N GLU A 155 -14.54 25.01 -8.90
CA GLU A 155 -15.62 24.43 -8.10
C GLU A 155 -16.81 23.94 -8.95
N GLN A 156 -16.81 24.23 -10.25
CA GLN A 156 -17.92 23.97 -11.19
C GLN A 156 -17.61 22.94 -12.27
N SER A 157 -16.42 22.36 -12.30
CA SER A 157 -16.11 21.38 -13.35
C SER A 157 -16.55 19.96 -12.94
N ASP A 158 -17.06 19.21 -13.91
CA ASP A 158 -17.49 17.81 -13.84
C ASP A 158 -16.33 16.83 -13.54
N TYR A 159 -15.35 17.26 -12.73
CA TYR A 159 -14.25 16.40 -12.31
C TYR A 159 -14.77 15.27 -11.44
N THR A 160 -14.52 14.07 -11.88
CA THR A 160 -14.72 12.88 -11.08
C THR A 160 -13.83 12.90 -9.83
N TRP A 161 -14.22 12.21 -8.76
CA TRP A 161 -13.36 12.03 -7.57
C TRP A 161 -11.95 11.58 -7.92
N ILE A 162 -11.80 10.77 -8.97
CA ILE A 162 -10.52 10.26 -9.47
C ILE A 162 -9.55 11.38 -9.87
N SER A 163 -10.04 12.47 -10.47
CA SER A 163 -9.18 13.61 -10.82
C SER A 163 -8.56 14.24 -9.57
N GLN A 164 -9.28 14.32 -8.46
CA GLN A 164 -8.77 14.85 -7.20
C GLN A 164 -7.72 13.92 -6.55
N LEU A 165 -7.78 12.61 -6.83
CA LEU A 165 -6.83 11.61 -6.33
C LEU A 165 -5.52 11.58 -7.13
N GLN A 166 -5.41 12.29 -8.25
CA GLN A 166 -4.18 12.45 -9.03
C GLN A 166 -3.21 13.41 -8.31
N SER A 167 -2.72 13.01 -7.17
CA SER A 167 -1.95 13.87 -6.27
C SER A 167 -0.64 13.21 -5.84
N HIS A 168 0.49 13.91 -6.09
CA HIS A 168 1.80 13.47 -5.64
C HIS A 168 1.90 13.42 -4.11
N THR A 169 1.31 14.40 -3.41
CA THR A 169 1.29 14.43 -1.94
C THR A 169 0.48 13.27 -1.36
N LEU A 170 -0.64 12.90 -1.99
CA LEU A 170 -1.40 11.71 -1.62
C LEU A 170 -0.56 10.43 -1.80
N PHE A 171 0.16 10.34 -2.91
CA PHE A 171 1.04 9.20 -3.15
C PHE A 171 2.14 9.11 -2.09
N GLY A 172 2.80 10.22 -1.74
CA GLY A 172 3.78 10.28 -0.66
C GLY A 172 3.19 9.92 0.70
N TYR A 173 1.96 10.35 0.97
CA TYR A 173 1.24 9.98 2.19
C TYR A 173 0.96 8.48 2.29
N ALA A 174 0.55 7.85 1.18
CA ALA A 174 0.35 6.41 1.11
C ALA A 174 1.67 5.64 1.27
N PHE A 175 2.72 6.12 0.63
CA PHE A 175 4.05 5.50 0.72
C PHE A 175 4.57 5.51 2.16
N ALA A 176 4.47 6.63 2.86
CA ALA A 176 4.89 6.72 4.25
C ALA A 176 4.07 5.81 5.18
N ALA A 177 2.77 5.56 4.89
CA ALA A 177 2.00 4.58 5.64
C ALA A 177 2.54 3.15 5.46
N LEU A 178 2.93 2.78 4.24
CA LEU A 178 3.56 1.48 3.99
C LEU A 178 4.90 1.34 4.72
N GLU A 179 5.73 2.39 4.73
CA GLU A 179 7.00 2.38 5.48
C GLU A 179 6.77 2.13 6.98
N ASP A 180 5.78 2.80 7.56
CA ASP A 180 5.43 2.64 8.98
C ASP A 180 4.97 1.20 9.26
N VAL A 181 4.10 0.64 8.41
CA VAL A 181 3.65 -0.76 8.54
C VAL A 181 4.81 -1.72 8.37
N ALA A 182 5.64 -1.54 7.34
CA ALA A 182 6.80 -2.41 7.10
C ALA A 182 7.75 -2.42 8.29
N SER A 183 7.99 -1.27 8.92
CA SER A 183 8.81 -1.17 10.12
C SER A 183 8.26 -2.01 11.27
N ILE A 184 6.94 -1.96 11.52
CA ILE A 184 6.29 -2.73 12.59
C ILE A 184 6.34 -4.23 12.27
N VAL A 185 5.89 -4.61 11.07
CA VAL A 185 5.81 -6.02 10.67
C VAL A 185 7.20 -6.68 10.68
N LEU A 186 8.19 -6.03 10.07
CA LEU A 186 9.53 -6.58 10.00
C LEU A 186 10.21 -6.64 11.37
N SER A 187 9.90 -5.72 12.30
CA SER A 187 10.44 -5.79 13.66
C SER A 187 9.98 -7.03 14.42
N GLU A 188 8.79 -7.57 14.10
CA GLU A 188 8.28 -8.80 14.71
C GLU A 188 8.91 -10.07 14.10
N HIS A 189 9.25 -10.02 12.81
CA HIS A 189 9.63 -11.23 12.06
C HIS A 189 11.13 -11.39 11.79
N HIS A 190 11.93 -10.35 11.95
CA HIS A 190 13.38 -10.48 11.74
C HIS A 190 14.09 -11.01 12.98
N ALA A 191 14.96 -12.01 12.74
CA ALA A 191 15.79 -12.61 13.79
C ALA A 191 16.98 -11.71 14.18
N SER A 192 17.39 -10.78 13.33
CA SER A 192 18.50 -9.84 13.60
C SER A 192 18.17 -8.43 13.15
N ASP A 193 18.71 -7.44 13.86
CA ASP A 193 18.56 -6.03 13.48
C ASP A 193 19.20 -5.70 12.14
N GLU A 194 20.33 -6.33 11.82
CA GLU A 194 21.00 -6.13 10.53
C GLU A 194 20.13 -6.57 9.35
N SER A 195 19.55 -7.78 9.44
CA SER A 195 18.62 -8.30 8.42
C SER A 195 17.41 -7.39 8.24
N ARG A 196 16.83 -6.90 9.36
CA ARG A 196 15.75 -5.93 9.35
C ARG A 196 16.15 -4.64 8.66
N CYS A 197 17.29 -4.07 9.00
CA CYS A 197 17.79 -2.82 8.41
C CYS A 197 18.01 -2.95 6.91
N LEU A 198 18.62 -4.05 6.45
CA LEU A 198 18.82 -4.31 5.03
C LEU A 198 17.50 -4.40 4.27
N HIS A 199 16.50 -5.05 4.86
CA HIS A 199 15.18 -5.15 4.25
C HIS A 199 14.45 -3.81 4.25
N LEU A 200 14.45 -3.09 5.37
CA LEU A 200 13.85 -1.76 5.48
C LEU A 200 14.50 -0.74 4.55
N ALA A 201 15.78 -0.90 4.20
CA ALA A 201 16.45 -0.01 3.26
C ALA A 201 15.75 0.00 1.88
N SER A 202 15.11 -1.08 1.46
CA SER A 202 14.32 -1.11 0.24
C SER A 202 13.03 -0.29 0.32
N TYR A 203 12.47 -0.12 1.52
CA TYR A 203 11.26 0.67 1.79
C TYR A 203 11.58 2.12 2.14
N SER A 204 12.77 2.42 2.67
CA SER A 204 13.12 3.74 3.21
C SER A 204 13.87 4.65 2.23
N ARG A 205 14.12 4.22 0.99
CA ARG A 205 14.85 5.00 -0.03
C ARG A 205 14.23 6.37 -0.33
N TYR A 206 12.98 6.60 0.09
CA TYR A 206 12.20 7.81 -0.18
C TYR A 206 12.26 8.90 0.88
N LYS A 207 12.78 8.63 2.08
CA LYS A 207 13.06 9.70 3.06
C LYS A 207 14.04 10.75 2.52
N LEU A 208 14.83 10.39 1.50
CA LEU A 208 15.82 11.28 0.88
C LEU A 208 15.23 12.23 -0.18
N VAL A 209 14.07 11.92 -0.75
CA VAL A 209 13.41 12.74 -1.78
C VAL A 209 12.43 13.75 -1.18
N ARG A 210 12.15 13.66 0.12
CA ARG A 210 11.31 14.60 0.88
C ARG A 210 12.04 15.87 1.36
N ARG A 211 13.26 16.12 0.87
CA ARG A 211 14.00 17.34 1.21
C ARG A 211 13.86 18.42 0.15
#